data_dfa132964b47f68319e889f746b057ae
#
_entry.id   dfa132964b47f68319e889f746b057ae
#
_cell.length_a   1.000
_cell.length_b   1.000
_cell.length_c   1.000
_cell.angle_alpha   90.00
_cell.angle_beta   90.00
_cell.angle_gamma   90.00
#
_symmetry.space_group_name_H-M   'P 1'
#
loop_
_entity.id
_entity.type
_entity.pdbx_description
1 polymer ?
#
loop_
_entity_poly.entity_id
_entity_poly.type
_entity_poly.pdbx_seq_one_letter_code
_entity_poly.pdbx_strand_id
1 'polypeptide(L)'
;MAKALMIVGTMSNAGKSLVTAGLCRVFNQDGYKVAPFKSQNMALNSFITAEGAEMGRAQVVQAEAANIEPSVLMNPILLKPTSDSGSQVIVNGEAIGTMKAGEYYAMKHTLRPEVQKAFDTLASKFDIVCIEGAGSPAEINIKKDDFVNMGMAKMAKAPVLLVADIDRGGVFASIYGTLMLLEDDERAMVKGVIINKFRGDVEILRPGLKMIEEKTGVPIVGVLPMLKVDIEDEDSLSERISGRSEVKLIDIAVVRIPRMSNYTDFNVFELIPGVSLRYVTSVRELGQPDMIIIPGTKNTTGDLKWLRQSGMEAAILKHANSGTVVFGVCGGYQMLGKQISDPYGEEDGTGKANITPGMGLLEIETTFIEKKRTIQMAGKFGQVQGIFSALSGLPLYGYEIHSGVTEFPEEKALTSISPIHENGEIMAEGSQNTEGKLNVYGTYVHGVFDGDGIAVKIVEALLAKKGKKMEDIQTINFAEYKRQQYDILADSIRENLDMKKIYEILEAGV
;
A
#
# COMPACT_ATOMS: atom_id res chain seq x y z
N MET A 1 -25.48 -4.12 -18.04
CA MET A 1 -24.46 -4.78 -17.21
C MET A 1 -23.13 -4.19 -17.64
N ALA A 2 -22.23 -3.84 -16.70
CA ALA A 2 -20.93 -3.30 -17.03
C ALA A 2 -20.15 -4.25 -17.96
N LYS A 3 -19.29 -3.69 -18.79
CA LYS A 3 -18.25 -4.44 -19.48
C LYS A 3 -17.13 -4.74 -18.49
N ALA A 4 -16.55 -5.92 -18.57
CA ALA A 4 -15.44 -6.31 -17.70
C ALA A 4 -14.19 -6.60 -18.54
N LEU A 5 -13.02 -6.24 -18.02
CA LEU A 5 -11.73 -6.54 -18.61
C LEU A 5 -10.81 -7.10 -17.51
N MET A 6 -10.26 -8.29 -17.73
CA MET A 6 -9.39 -8.96 -16.77
C MET A 6 -7.93 -8.79 -17.15
N ILE A 7 -7.12 -8.34 -16.21
CA ILE A 7 -5.67 -8.18 -16.36
C ILE A 7 -4.98 -9.23 -15.50
N VAL A 8 -4.31 -10.19 -16.13
CA VAL A 8 -3.49 -11.21 -15.46
C VAL A 8 -2.01 -11.04 -15.81
N GLY A 9 -1.12 -11.67 -15.08
CA GLY A 9 0.32 -11.57 -15.34
C GLY A 9 1.00 -12.92 -15.46
N THR A 10 2.09 -13.00 -16.21
CA THR A 10 2.90 -14.21 -16.27
C THR A 10 3.56 -14.55 -14.92
N MET A 11 3.66 -13.58 -14.01
CA MET A 11 4.25 -13.71 -12.68
C MET A 11 3.79 -12.58 -11.77
N SER A 12 4.15 -12.66 -10.48
CA SER A 12 4.10 -11.51 -9.57
C SER A 12 5.02 -10.40 -10.08
N ASN A 13 4.67 -9.14 -9.78
CA ASN A 13 5.42 -7.95 -10.21
C ASN A 13 5.58 -7.77 -11.74
N ALA A 14 4.80 -8.48 -12.57
CA ALA A 14 4.77 -8.24 -14.01
C ALA A 14 4.23 -6.84 -14.40
N GLY A 15 3.62 -6.12 -13.44
CA GLY A 15 3.05 -4.79 -13.63
C GLY A 15 1.55 -4.76 -13.85
N LYS A 16 0.84 -5.81 -13.42
CA LYS A 16 -0.63 -5.88 -13.48
C LYS A 16 -1.30 -4.65 -12.87
N SER A 17 -0.92 -4.30 -11.65
CA SER A 17 -1.52 -3.20 -10.88
C SER A 17 -1.34 -1.86 -11.59
N LEU A 18 -0.14 -1.61 -12.13
CA LEU A 18 0.16 -0.40 -12.91
C LEU A 18 -0.65 -0.32 -14.21
N VAL A 19 -0.71 -1.43 -14.97
CA VAL A 19 -1.50 -1.50 -16.20
C VAL A 19 -2.98 -1.31 -15.90
N THR A 20 -3.49 -1.93 -14.82
CA THR A 20 -4.90 -1.77 -14.39
C THR A 20 -5.20 -0.33 -14.00
N ALA A 21 -4.34 0.33 -13.22
CA ALA A 21 -4.48 1.74 -12.86
C ALA A 21 -4.48 2.64 -14.10
N GLY A 22 -3.56 2.40 -15.04
CA GLY A 22 -3.48 3.17 -16.27
C GLY A 22 -4.72 2.99 -17.15
N LEU A 23 -5.23 1.77 -17.32
CA LEU A 23 -6.47 1.52 -18.04
C LEU A 23 -7.69 2.14 -17.35
N CYS A 24 -7.77 2.07 -16.02
CA CYS A 24 -8.80 2.78 -15.26
C CYS A 24 -8.78 4.28 -15.54
N ARG A 25 -7.59 4.90 -15.55
CA ARG A 25 -7.44 6.33 -15.85
C ARG A 25 -7.84 6.65 -17.30
N VAL A 26 -7.36 5.87 -18.27
CA VAL A 26 -7.69 6.03 -19.70
C VAL A 26 -9.20 5.96 -19.91
N PHE A 27 -9.87 4.93 -19.43
CA PHE A 27 -11.31 4.78 -19.60
C PHE A 27 -12.10 5.89 -18.90
N ASN A 28 -11.61 6.34 -17.72
CA ASN A 28 -12.23 7.48 -17.03
C ASN A 28 -12.09 8.79 -17.83
N GLN A 29 -10.92 9.08 -18.40
CA GLN A 29 -10.68 10.25 -19.26
C GLN A 29 -11.52 10.18 -20.54
N ASP A 30 -11.85 8.99 -21.04
CA ASP A 30 -12.72 8.78 -22.21
C ASP A 30 -14.23 8.86 -21.86
N GLY A 31 -14.56 9.21 -20.60
CA GLY A 31 -15.92 9.51 -20.14
C GLY A 31 -16.69 8.32 -19.59
N TYR A 32 -16.07 7.15 -19.42
CA TYR A 32 -16.71 6.00 -18.78
C TYR A 32 -16.66 6.09 -17.25
N LYS A 33 -17.70 5.59 -16.59
CA LYS A 33 -17.67 5.29 -15.16
C LYS A 33 -16.93 3.97 -14.94
N VAL A 34 -15.76 4.02 -14.37
CA VAL A 34 -14.86 2.86 -14.24
C VAL A 34 -14.67 2.51 -12.78
N ALA A 35 -14.69 1.21 -12.45
CA ALA A 35 -14.27 0.71 -11.14
C ALA A 35 -13.15 -0.32 -11.31
N PRO A 36 -12.12 -0.29 -10.46
CA PRO A 36 -11.20 -1.41 -10.30
C PRO A 36 -11.84 -2.54 -9.50
N PHE A 37 -11.34 -3.75 -9.69
CA PHE A 37 -11.74 -4.90 -8.89
C PHE A 37 -10.58 -5.89 -8.73
N LYS A 38 -10.32 -6.35 -7.53
CA LYS A 38 -9.41 -7.47 -7.25
C LYS A 38 -10.05 -8.36 -6.21
N SER A 39 -10.49 -9.53 -6.62
CA SER A 39 -11.27 -10.44 -5.78
C SER A 39 -10.58 -10.79 -4.47
N GLN A 40 -9.27 -11.00 -4.52
CA GLN A 40 -8.41 -11.29 -3.37
C GLN A 40 -7.09 -10.57 -3.52
N ASN A 41 -6.67 -9.86 -2.46
CA ASN A 41 -5.34 -9.30 -2.36
C ASN A 41 -4.57 -9.88 -1.17
N MET A 42 -3.24 -9.92 -1.27
CA MET A 42 -2.35 -10.26 -0.16
C MET A 42 -1.36 -9.12 0.01
N ALA A 43 -1.57 -8.26 0.99
CA ALA A 43 -0.74 -7.09 1.23
C ALA A 43 -0.73 -6.69 2.71
N LEU A 44 0.36 -6.08 3.16
CA LEU A 44 0.46 -5.44 4.48
C LEU A 44 -0.04 -3.98 4.45
N ASN A 45 -0.01 -3.36 3.26
CA ASN A 45 -0.54 -2.02 3.08
C ASN A 45 -2.06 -2.07 2.88
N SER A 46 -2.78 -1.39 3.74
CA SER A 46 -4.23 -1.29 3.69
C SER A 46 -4.69 0.14 3.89
N PHE A 47 -5.93 0.37 3.60
CA PHE A 47 -6.63 1.64 3.70
C PHE A 47 -8.00 1.39 4.33
N ILE A 48 -8.53 2.40 5.01
CA ILE A 48 -9.89 2.36 5.55
C ILE A 48 -10.79 3.23 4.65
N THR A 49 -11.84 2.61 4.13
CA THR A 49 -12.83 3.31 3.29
C THR A 49 -13.74 4.21 4.11
N ALA A 50 -14.54 5.03 3.43
CA ALA A 50 -15.52 5.90 4.08
C ALA A 50 -16.53 5.12 4.95
N GLU A 51 -16.80 3.88 4.59
CA GLU A 51 -17.68 2.98 5.34
C GLU A 51 -16.99 2.38 6.60
N GLY A 52 -15.72 2.70 6.88
CA GLY A 52 -14.95 2.12 7.98
C GLY A 52 -14.41 0.71 7.70
N ALA A 53 -14.47 0.26 6.45
CA ALA A 53 -14.05 -1.07 6.01
C ALA A 53 -12.59 -1.08 5.52
N GLU A 54 -11.87 -2.16 5.81
CA GLU A 54 -10.46 -2.31 5.43
C GLU A 54 -10.32 -2.93 4.04
N MET A 55 -9.49 -2.32 3.17
CA MET A 55 -9.17 -2.84 1.84
C MET A 55 -7.68 -2.67 1.49
N GLY A 56 -7.21 -3.39 0.46
CA GLY A 56 -5.83 -3.30 -0.03
C GLY A 56 -5.52 -1.95 -0.69
N ARG A 57 -4.35 -1.40 -0.42
CA ARG A 57 -3.92 -0.09 -0.92
C ARG A 57 -3.84 -0.04 -2.46
N ALA A 58 -3.48 -1.12 -3.13
CA ALA A 58 -3.40 -1.15 -4.60
C ALA A 58 -4.74 -0.80 -5.27
N GLN A 59 -5.87 -1.25 -4.73
CA GLN A 59 -7.18 -0.94 -5.29
C GLN A 59 -7.63 0.47 -4.95
N VAL A 60 -7.11 1.07 -3.89
CA VAL A 60 -7.26 2.51 -3.60
C VAL A 60 -6.58 3.35 -4.67
N VAL A 61 -5.33 3.02 -5.02
CA VAL A 61 -4.58 3.66 -6.11
C VAL A 61 -5.33 3.57 -7.44
N GLN A 62 -5.92 2.41 -7.74
CA GLN A 62 -6.70 2.22 -8.96
C GLN A 62 -8.02 2.99 -8.94
N ALA A 63 -8.68 3.12 -7.78
CA ALA A 63 -9.87 3.94 -7.60
C ALA A 63 -9.53 5.44 -7.75
N GLU A 64 -8.44 5.91 -7.15
CA GLU A 64 -7.92 7.26 -7.32
C GLU A 64 -7.62 7.55 -8.81
N ALA A 65 -6.99 6.60 -9.53
CA ALA A 65 -6.75 6.70 -10.97
C ALA A 65 -8.06 6.81 -11.77
N ALA A 66 -9.09 6.06 -11.38
CA ALA A 66 -10.43 6.13 -11.96
C ALA A 66 -11.23 7.37 -11.51
N ASN A 67 -10.66 8.22 -10.64
CA ASN A 67 -11.30 9.40 -10.05
C ASN A 67 -12.62 9.08 -9.32
N ILE A 68 -12.62 8.01 -8.54
CA ILE A 68 -13.76 7.57 -7.72
C ILE A 68 -13.30 7.28 -6.27
N GLU A 69 -14.23 7.38 -5.34
CA GLU A 69 -14.00 7.01 -3.95
C GLU A 69 -13.75 5.49 -3.81
N PRO A 70 -12.72 5.09 -3.05
CA PRO A 70 -12.48 3.67 -2.75
C PRO A 70 -13.65 3.06 -1.97
N SER A 71 -14.04 1.86 -2.36
CA SER A 71 -15.04 1.05 -1.67
C SER A 71 -14.52 -0.37 -1.46
N VAL A 72 -14.85 -0.97 -0.35
CA VAL A 72 -14.45 -2.35 -0.01
C VAL A 72 -14.91 -3.37 -1.06
N LEU A 73 -15.96 -3.06 -1.80
CA LEU A 73 -16.43 -3.91 -2.90
C LEU A 73 -15.36 -4.12 -3.99
N MET A 74 -14.39 -3.18 -4.10
CA MET A 74 -13.29 -3.28 -5.07
C MET A 74 -12.23 -4.31 -4.66
N ASN A 75 -12.18 -4.68 -3.36
CA ASN A 75 -11.30 -5.72 -2.82
C ASN A 75 -11.99 -6.46 -1.67
N PRO A 76 -12.93 -7.37 -1.98
CA PRO A 76 -13.75 -8.06 -0.96
C PRO A 76 -12.94 -8.98 -0.05
N ILE A 77 -11.79 -9.49 -0.49
CA ILE A 77 -10.93 -10.35 0.33
C ILE A 77 -9.52 -9.78 0.41
N LEU A 78 -9.06 -9.52 1.63
CA LEU A 78 -7.70 -9.10 1.90
C LEU A 78 -7.04 -10.07 2.89
N LEU A 79 -5.85 -10.56 2.54
CA LEU A 79 -5.01 -11.40 3.39
C LEU A 79 -3.84 -10.57 3.88
N LYS A 80 -3.68 -10.46 5.21
CA LYS A 80 -2.53 -9.76 5.82
C LYS A 80 -1.62 -10.79 6.49
N PRO A 81 -0.43 -11.05 5.94
CA PRO A 81 0.53 -11.98 6.56
C PRO A 81 0.85 -11.58 8.01
N THR A 82 0.66 -12.49 8.96
CA THR A 82 0.96 -12.28 10.39
C THR A 82 2.22 -13.03 10.82
N SER A 83 2.52 -14.14 10.12
CA SER A 83 3.69 -14.99 10.34
C SER A 83 4.11 -15.63 9.01
N ASP A 84 5.15 -16.45 9.04
CA ASP A 84 5.63 -17.17 7.84
C ASP A 84 4.59 -18.14 7.26
N SER A 85 3.59 -18.55 8.02
CA SER A 85 2.59 -19.54 7.59
C SER A 85 1.14 -19.13 7.88
N GLY A 86 0.89 -17.94 8.44
CA GLY A 86 -0.44 -17.47 8.82
C GLY A 86 -0.76 -16.10 8.27
N SER A 87 -2.03 -15.87 7.95
CA SER A 87 -2.55 -14.57 7.54
C SER A 87 -3.84 -14.24 8.26
N GLN A 88 -4.01 -12.98 8.64
CA GLN A 88 -5.31 -12.47 9.02
C GLN A 88 -6.17 -12.38 7.75
N VAL A 89 -7.34 -12.98 7.79
CA VAL A 89 -8.31 -12.99 6.68
C VAL A 89 -9.35 -11.90 6.94
N ILE A 90 -9.50 -11.01 5.98
CA ILE A 90 -10.44 -9.89 6.01
C ILE A 90 -11.41 -10.11 4.86
N VAL A 91 -12.71 -10.12 5.16
CA VAL A 91 -13.79 -10.30 4.19
C VAL A 91 -14.73 -9.10 4.27
N ASN A 92 -14.96 -8.46 3.12
CA ASN A 92 -15.76 -7.24 3.01
C ASN A 92 -15.36 -6.15 4.04
N GLY A 93 -14.04 -6.07 4.34
CA GLY A 93 -13.46 -5.09 5.24
C GLY A 93 -13.44 -5.48 6.73
N GLU A 94 -14.00 -6.62 7.09
CA GLU A 94 -14.03 -7.13 8.46
C GLU A 94 -13.08 -8.32 8.65
N ALA A 95 -12.29 -8.31 9.72
CA ALA A 95 -11.41 -9.42 10.05
C ALA A 95 -12.22 -10.60 10.60
N ILE A 96 -12.15 -11.76 9.92
CA ILE A 96 -12.84 -12.98 10.33
C ILE A 96 -11.96 -13.95 11.13
N GLY A 97 -10.67 -13.66 11.25
CA GLY A 97 -9.72 -14.44 12.04
C GLY A 97 -8.36 -14.57 11.38
N THR A 98 -7.42 -15.21 12.09
CA THR A 98 -6.09 -15.55 11.57
C THR A 98 -6.07 -17.03 11.23
N MET A 99 -5.63 -17.38 10.03
CA MET A 99 -5.66 -18.75 9.49
C MET A 99 -4.32 -19.13 8.90
N LYS A 100 -3.95 -20.39 9.01
CA LYS A 100 -2.85 -20.97 8.23
C LYS A 100 -3.26 -21.17 6.78
N ALA A 101 -2.30 -21.24 5.88
CA ALA A 101 -2.56 -21.41 4.44
C ALA A 101 -3.52 -22.60 4.16
N GLY A 102 -3.29 -23.78 4.78
CA GLY A 102 -4.15 -24.96 4.58
C GLY A 102 -5.59 -24.76 5.04
N GLU A 103 -5.81 -24.04 6.15
CA GLU A 103 -7.14 -23.71 6.68
C GLU A 103 -7.86 -22.75 5.75
N TYR A 104 -7.16 -21.73 5.27
CA TYR A 104 -7.69 -20.77 4.30
C TYR A 104 -8.10 -21.47 3.00
N TYR A 105 -7.23 -22.34 2.43
CA TYR A 105 -7.55 -23.06 1.20
C TYR A 105 -8.77 -23.98 1.37
N ALA A 106 -8.93 -24.61 2.52
CA ALA A 106 -10.10 -25.44 2.82
C ALA A 106 -11.41 -24.62 2.85
N MET A 107 -11.34 -23.38 3.33
CA MET A 107 -12.48 -22.45 3.43
C MET A 107 -12.72 -21.67 2.14
N LYS A 108 -11.70 -21.48 1.31
CA LYS A 108 -11.70 -20.56 0.16
C LYS A 108 -12.95 -20.64 -0.72
N HIS A 109 -13.46 -21.86 -0.97
CA HIS A 109 -14.66 -22.08 -1.80
C HIS A 109 -15.91 -21.37 -1.23
N THR A 110 -16.00 -21.18 0.10
CA THR A 110 -17.14 -20.51 0.75
C THR A 110 -17.18 -19.02 0.51
N LEU A 111 -16.04 -18.42 0.10
CA LEU A 111 -15.90 -16.97 -0.15
C LEU A 111 -16.33 -16.57 -1.57
N ARG A 112 -16.49 -17.54 -2.47
CA ARG A 112 -16.88 -17.28 -3.87
C ARG A 112 -18.20 -16.49 -4.02
N PRO A 113 -19.26 -16.76 -3.25
CA PRO A 113 -20.50 -15.96 -3.29
C PRO A 113 -20.29 -14.52 -2.89
N GLU A 114 -19.44 -14.23 -1.92
CA GLU A 114 -19.12 -12.85 -1.48
C GLU A 114 -18.39 -12.10 -2.60
N VAL A 115 -17.41 -12.73 -3.26
CA VAL A 115 -16.70 -12.18 -4.41
C VAL A 115 -17.68 -11.87 -5.56
N GLN A 116 -18.58 -12.82 -5.90
CA GLN A 116 -19.57 -12.61 -6.94
C GLN A 116 -20.51 -11.45 -6.62
N LYS A 117 -21.02 -11.39 -5.39
CA LYS A 117 -21.92 -10.31 -4.93
C LYS A 117 -21.24 -8.93 -5.00
N ALA A 118 -19.98 -8.85 -4.58
CA ALA A 118 -19.22 -7.60 -4.67
C ALA A 118 -19.04 -7.15 -6.12
N PHE A 119 -18.64 -8.08 -7.00
CA PHE A 119 -18.50 -7.82 -8.43
C PHE A 119 -19.82 -7.38 -9.08
N ASP A 120 -20.92 -8.11 -8.86
CA ASP A 120 -22.23 -7.81 -9.42
C ASP A 120 -22.73 -6.44 -8.97
N THR A 121 -22.46 -6.08 -7.72
CA THR A 121 -22.81 -4.77 -7.17
C THR A 121 -22.05 -3.64 -7.89
N LEU A 122 -20.75 -3.80 -8.13
CA LEU A 122 -19.97 -2.82 -8.91
C LEU A 122 -20.45 -2.80 -10.36
N ALA A 123 -20.63 -3.96 -10.99
CA ALA A 123 -21.10 -4.08 -12.38
C ALA A 123 -22.49 -3.47 -12.61
N SER A 124 -23.27 -3.27 -11.55
CA SER A 124 -24.56 -2.57 -11.64
C SER A 124 -24.46 -1.05 -11.64
N LYS A 125 -23.32 -0.50 -11.18
CA LYS A 125 -23.13 0.96 -10.95
C LYS A 125 -22.17 1.62 -11.94
N PHE A 126 -21.30 0.84 -12.58
CA PHE A 126 -20.24 1.32 -13.45
C PHE A 126 -20.42 0.81 -14.89
N ASP A 127 -19.80 1.50 -15.83
CA ASP A 127 -19.83 1.13 -17.25
C ASP A 127 -18.78 0.06 -17.55
N ILE A 128 -17.60 0.17 -16.90
CA ILE A 128 -16.47 -0.74 -17.05
C ILE A 128 -15.95 -1.17 -15.68
N VAL A 129 -15.66 -2.47 -15.52
CA VAL A 129 -14.94 -3.00 -14.36
C VAL A 129 -13.60 -3.56 -14.83
N CYS A 130 -12.50 -2.93 -14.40
CA CYS A 130 -11.14 -3.42 -14.62
C CYS A 130 -10.75 -4.38 -13.52
N ILE A 131 -10.59 -5.66 -13.85
CA ILE A 131 -10.32 -6.72 -12.88
C ILE A 131 -8.83 -7.04 -12.89
N GLU A 132 -8.19 -7.01 -11.73
CA GLU A 132 -6.80 -7.41 -11.56
C GLU A 132 -6.70 -8.81 -10.96
N GLY A 133 -5.93 -9.70 -11.59
CA GLY A 133 -5.56 -10.99 -11.04
C GLY A 133 -4.41 -10.92 -10.04
N ALA A 134 -4.09 -12.02 -9.38
CA ALA A 134 -2.98 -12.14 -8.46
C ALA A 134 -2.01 -13.25 -8.88
N GLY A 135 -0.68 -12.99 -8.73
CA GLY A 135 0.35 -13.93 -9.14
C GLY A 135 0.27 -14.25 -10.64
N SER A 136 0.22 -15.53 -10.97
CA SER A 136 0.11 -16.04 -12.34
C SER A 136 -1.09 -17.00 -12.47
N PRO A 137 -1.84 -16.98 -13.58
CA PRO A 137 -2.89 -17.98 -13.85
C PRO A 137 -2.31 -19.37 -14.14
N ALA A 138 -1.00 -19.49 -14.31
CA ALA A 138 -0.28 -20.74 -14.54
C ALA A 138 0.09 -21.53 -13.27
N GLU A 139 -0.33 -21.07 -12.10
CA GLU A 139 -0.15 -21.76 -10.80
C GLU A 139 -1.10 -22.99 -10.72
N ILE A 140 -0.81 -24.01 -11.52
CA ILE A 140 -1.69 -25.19 -11.73
C ILE A 140 -1.93 -26.01 -10.46
N ASN A 141 -1.02 -25.93 -9.48
CA ASN A 141 -1.09 -26.62 -8.19
C ASN A 141 -2.14 -26.02 -7.23
N ILE A 142 -2.54 -24.75 -7.43
CA ILE A 142 -3.52 -24.03 -6.59
C ILE A 142 -4.76 -23.59 -7.38
N LYS A 143 -4.95 -24.15 -8.57
CA LYS A 143 -6.04 -23.80 -9.50
C LYS A 143 -7.42 -24.22 -9.01
N LYS A 144 -7.48 -25.21 -8.11
CA LYS A 144 -8.74 -25.66 -7.53
C LYS A 144 -9.40 -24.50 -6.77
N ASP A 145 -10.68 -24.26 -7.04
CA ASP A 145 -11.47 -23.16 -6.45
C ASP A 145 -10.91 -21.76 -6.75
N ASP A 146 -10.27 -21.57 -7.93
CA ASP A 146 -9.82 -20.28 -8.38
C ASP A 146 -11.00 -19.31 -8.56
N PHE A 147 -10.92 -18.16 -7.88
CA PHE A 147 -11.76 -16.98 -8.12
C PHE A 147 -10.90 -15.71 -8.23
N VAL A 148 -9.60 -15.88 -8.54
CA VAL A 148 -8.62 -14.79 -8.51
C VAL A 148 -8.11 -14.46 -9.90
N ASN A 149 -7.86 -15.47 -10.72
CA ASN A 149 -7.38 -15.33 -12.10
C ASN A 149 -8.44 -15.82 -13.10
N MET A 150 -8.21 -16.94 -13.77
CA MET A 150 -9.13 -17.41 -14.82
C MET A 150 -10.53 -17.77 -14.28
N GLY A 151 -10.60 -18.23 -13.03
CA GLY A 151 -11.90 -18.44 -12.36
C GLY A 151 -12.69 -17.15 -12.19
N MET A 152 -12.02 -16.02 -11.85
CA MET A 152 -12.67 -14.71 -11.79
C MET A 152 -13.05 -14.21 -13.19
N ALA A 153 -12.20 -14.40 -14.19
CA ALA A 153 -12.52 -14.06 -15.58
C ALA A 153 -13.79 -14.78 -16.06
N LYS A 154 -13.92 -16.08 -15.74
CA LYS A 154 -15.14 -16.88 -16.05
C LYS A 154 -16.37 -16.34 -15.30
N MET A 155 -16.25 -16.02 -14.00
CA MET A 155 -17.32 -15.44 -13.19
C MET A 155 -17.83 -14.12 -13.76
N ALA A 156 -16.92 -13.25 -14.19
CA ALA A 156 -17.21 -11.94 -14.76
C ALA A 156 -17.52 -11.97 -16.26
N LYS A 157 -17.33 -13.10 -16.93
CA LYS A 157 -17.37 -13.23 -18.40
C LYS A 157 -16.47 -12.18 -19.07
N ALA A 158 -15.27 -12.01 -18.54
CA ALA A 158 -14.34 -10.95 -18.94
C ALA A 158 -13.29 -11.49 -19.91
N PRO A 159 -13.04 -10.82 -21.05
CA PRO A 159 -11.86 -11.06 -21.85
C PRO A 159 -10.60 -10.72 -21.04
N VAL A 160 -9.51 -11.40 -21.35
CA VAL A 160 -8.29 -11.37 -20.54
C VAL A 160 -7.15 -10.73 -21.34
N LEU A 161 -6.42 -9.81 -20.72
CA LEU A 161 -5.12 -9.32 -21.17
C LEU A 161 -4.02 -9.91 -20.28
N LEU A 162 -3.01 -10.51 -20.90
CA LEU A 162 -1.86 -11.10 -20.21
C LEU A 162 -0.70 -10.12 -20.21
N VAL A 163 -0.23 -9.69 -19.03
CA VAL A 163 0.93 -8.80 -18.85
C VAL A 163 2.18 -9.64 -18.60
N ALA A 164 3.24 -9.39 -19.36
CA ALA A 164 4.50 -10.11 -19.27
C ALA A 164 5.68 -9.15 -19.07
N ASP A 165 6.51 -9.43 -18.06
CA ASP A 165 7.73 -8.64 -17.73
C ASP A 165 8.89 -9.07 -18.62
N ILE A 166 9.48 -8.13 -19.39
CA ILE A 166 10.64 -8.39 -20.22
C ILE A 166 11.98 -8.06 -19.56
N ASP A 167 11.97 -7.23 -18.51
CA ASP A 167 13.21 -6.71 -17.89
C ASP A 167 14.06 -7.84 -17.28
N ARG A 168 13.41 -8.91 -16.79
CA ARG A 168 14.08 -10.08 -16.19
C ARG A 168 14.56 -11.12 -17.22
N GLY A 169 14.27 -10.93 -18.50
CA GLY A 169 14.55 -11.89 -19.57
C GLY A 169 13.56 -13.06 -19.63
N GLY A 170 13.59 -13.80 -20.74
CA GLY A 170 12.76 -14.99 -20.93
C GLY A 170 11.27 -14.71 -21.19
N VAL A 171 10.89 -13.48 -21.56
CA VAL A 171 9.49 -13.07 -21.71
C VAL A 171 8.70 -13.96 -22.67
N PHE A 172 9.26 -14.37 -23.79
CA PHE A 172 8.58 -15.25 -24.76
C PHE A 172 8.29 -16.64 -24.19
N ALA A 173 9.23 -17.20 -23.42
CA ALA A 173 9.02 -18.47 -22.73
C ALA A 173 7.93 -18.32 -21.65
N SER A 174 7.91 -17.20 -20.92
CA SER A 174 6.88 -16.93 -19.90
C SER A 174 5.49 -16.80 -20.53
N ILE A 175 5.35 -16.07 -21.65
CA ILE A 175 4.09 -15.94 -22.39
C ILE A 175 3.61 -17.32 -22.89
N TYR A 176 4.48 -18.03 -23.62
CA TYR A 176 4.15 -19.31 -24.18
C TYR A 176 3.79 -20.33 -23.10
N GLY A 177 4.63 -20.45 -22.06
CA GLY A 177 4.39 -21.38 -20.95
C GLY A 177 3.11 -21.08 -20.21
N THR A 178 2.83 -19.81 -19.91
CA THR A 178 1.58 -19.40 -19.25
C THR A 178 0.38 -19.83 -20.08
N LEU A 179 0.35 -19.50 -21.36
CA LEU A 179 -0.78 -19.84 -22.24
C LEU A 179 -0.96 -21.35 -22.42
N MET A 180 0.14 -22.11 -22.50
CA MET A 180 0.05 -23.58 -22.69
C MET A 180 -0.34 -24.34 -21.41
N LEU A 181 -0.20 -23.74 -20.24
CA LEU A 181 -0.65 -24.31 -18.97
C LEU A 181 -2.13 -24.01 -18.63
N LEU A 182 -2.76 -23.11 -19.39
CA LEU A 182 -4.20 -22.85 -19.29
C LEU A 182 -5.01 -23.96 -19.99
N GLU A 183 -6.19 -24.24 -19.45
CA GLU A 183 -7.18 -25.07 -20.16
C GLU A 183 -7.62 -24.38 -21.46
N ASP A 184 -8.15 -25.14 -22.40
CA ASP A 184 -8.50 -24.62 -23.74
C ASP A 184 -9.54 -23.49 -23.65
N ASP A 185 -10.55 -23.63 -22.80
CA ASP A 185 -11.56 -22.58 -22.57
C ASP A 185 -11.00 -21.32 -21.91
N GLU A 186 -10.05 -21.47 -20.98
CA GLU A 186 -9.36 -20.36 -20.34
C GLU A 186 -8.41 -19.65 -21.33
N ARG A 187 -7.67 -20.42 -22.09
CA ARG A 187 -6.77 -19.87 -23.12
C ARG A 187 -7.56 -19.08 -24.18
N ALA A 188 -8.74 -19.56 -24.55
CA ALA A 188 -9.63 -18.87 -25.47
C ALA A 188 -10.12 -17.50 -24.95
N MET A 189 -10.12 -17.27 -23.63
CA MET A 189 -10.47 -15.99 -23.02
C MET A 189 -9.32 -14.97 -23.12
N VAL A 190 -8.07 -15.40 -23.32
CA VAL A 190 -6.92 -14.47 -23.46
C VAL A 190 -6.96 -13.87 -24.86
N LYS A 191 -7.26 -12.56 -24.92
CA LYS A 191 -7.48 -11.84 -26.19
C LYS A 191 -6.32 -10.94 -26.58
N GLY A 192 -5.34 -10.75 -25.69
CA GLY A 192 -4.17 -9.94 -25.99
C GLY A 192 -3.07 -10.10 -24.93
N VAL A 193 -1.85 -9.80 -25.36
CA VAL A 193 -0.68 -9.79 -24.49
C VAL A 193 -0.07 -8.39 -24.48
N ILE A 194 0.31 -7.91 -23.31
CA ILE A 194 1.06 -6.66 -23.10
C ILE A 194 2.46 -7.03 -22.61
N ILE A 195 3.47 -6.60 -23.34
CA ILE A 195 4.85 -6.68 -22.86
C ILE A 195 5.15 -5.43 -22.06
N ASN A 196 5.63 -5.58 -20.83
CA ASN A 196 5.87 -4.48 -19.92
C ASN A 196 7.34 -4.38 -19.52
N LYS A 197 7.73 -3.20 -19.02
CA LYS A 197 9.08 -2.88 -18.54
C LYS A 197 10.16 -2.99 -19.62
N PHE A 198 9.81 -2.65 -20.84
CA PHE A 198 10.75 -2.70 -21.95
C PHE A 198 11.81 -1.59 -21.86
N ARG A 199 13.06 -1.95 -22.15
CA ARG A 199 14.19 -1.02 -22.29
C ARG A 199 14.88 -1.27 -23.62
N GLY A 200 15.07 -0.25 -24.41
CA GLY A 200 15.80 -0.32 -25.67
C GLY A 200 14.97 0.03 -26.89
N ASP A 201 15.39 -0.46 -28.06
CA ASP A 201 14.73 -0.21 -29.32
C ASP A 201 13.68 -1.28 -29.64
N VAL A 202 12.43 -0.87 -29.75
CA VAL A 202 11.28 -1.76 -30.00
C VAL A 202 11.38 -2.44 -31.38
N GLU A 203 12.08 -1.83 -32.35
CA GLU A 203 12.24 -2.40 -33.67
C GLU A 203 13.05 -3.72 -33.65
N ILE A 204 13.99 -3.84 -32.70
CA ILE A 204 14.74 -5.08 -32.49
C ILE A 204 13.82 -6.18 -31.91
N LEU A 205 12.83 -5.80 -31.10
CA LEU A 205 11.89 -6.74 -30.49
C LEU A 205 10.82 -7.22 -31.49
N ARG A 206 10.44 -6.38 -32.46
CA ARG A 206 9.32 -6.59 -33.40
C ARG A 206 9.28 -7.97 -34.08
N PRO A 207 10.39 -8.53 -34.61
CA PRO A 207 10.37 -9.87 -35.18
C PRO A 207 9.98 -10.95 -34.17
N GLY A 208 10.45 -10.82 -32.90
CA GLY A 208 10.10 -11.74 -31.82
C GLY A 208 8.63 -11.66 -31.45
N LEU A 209 8.02 -10.45 -31.45
CA LEU A 209 6.58 -10.27 -31.24
C LEU A 209 5.77 -11.06 -32.25
N LYS A 210 6.08 -10.94 -33.54
CA LYS A 210 5.39 -11.69 -34.59
C LYS A 210 5.53 -13.20 -34.43
N MET A 211 6.74 -13.66 -34.07
CA MET A 211 6.96 -15.10 -33.84
C MET A 211 6.15 -15.66 -32.66
N ILE A 212 5.98 -14.91 -31.59
CA ILE A 212 5.18 -15.39 -30.46
C ILE A 212 3.69 -15.33 -30.76
N GLU A 213 3.19 -14.32 -31.49
CA GLU A 213 1.82 -14.27 -31.98
C GLU A 213 1.49 -15.49 -32.87
N GLU A 214 2.37 -15.82 -33.84
CA GLU A 214 2.20 -17.01 -34.72
C GLU A 214 2.17 -18.31 -33.92
N LYS A 215 2.94 -18.42 -32.82
CA LYS A 215 3.02 -19.63 -31.99
C LYS A 215 1.83 -19.78 -31.05
N THR A 216 1.27 -18.67 -30.56
CA THR A 216 0.25 -18.67 -29.53
C THR A 216 -1.16 -18.42 -30.07
N GLY A 217 -1.27 -17.79 -31.23
CA GLY A 217 -2.54 -17.31 -31.78
C GLY A 217 -3.12 -16.10 -31.04
N VAL A 218 -2.37 -15.52 -30.08
CA VAL A 218 -2.81 -14.37 -29.29
C VAL A 218 -2.04 -13.12 -29.70
N PRO A 219 -2.72 -12.01 -30.06
CA PRO A 219 -2.03 -10.79 -30.50
C PRO A 219 -1.29 -10.08 -29.38
N ILE A 220 -0.17 -9.44 -29.71
CA ILE A 220 0.49 -8.47 -28.82
C ILE A 220 -0.19 -7.11 -29.01
N VAL A 221 -0.85 -6.63 -27.96
CA VAL A 221 -1.60 -5.36 -27.99
C VAL A 221 -0.75 -4.16 -27.61
N GLY A 222 0.51 -4.35 -27.29
CA GLY A 222 1.49 -3.29 -27.12
C GLY A 222 2.70 -3.68 -26.28
N VAL A 223 3.66 -2.74 -26.27
CA VAL A 223 4.93 -2.86 -25.52
C VAL A 223 5.11 -1.60 -24.71
N LEU A 224 4.90 -1.70 -23.40
CA LEU A 224 5.09 -0.59 -22.47
C LEU A 224 6.58 -0.47 -22.11
N PRO A 225 7.14 0.73 -22.18
CA PRO A 225 8.49 0.98 -21.69
C PRO A 225 8.58 0.81 -20.18
N MET A 226 9.79 0.80 -19.64
CA MET A 226 10.00 0.96 -18.20
C MET A 226 9.54 2.36 -17.80
N LEU A 227 8.34 2.44 -17.21
CA LEU A 227 7.73 3.70 -16.85
C LEU A 227 8.42 4.28 -15.61
N LYS A 228 8.62 5.59 -15.63
CA LYS A 228 9.11 6.38 -14.49
C LYS A 228 7.96 7.21 -13.93
N VAL A 229 6.95 6.53 -13.40
CA VAL A 229 5.82 7.16 -12.73
C VAL A 229 5.93 6.96 -11.24
N ASP A 230 5.64 7.99 -10.49
CA ASP A 230 5.67 7.97 -9.03
C ASP A 230 4.27 7.62 -8.49
N ILE A 231 3.91 6.35 -8.65
CA ILE A 231 2.66 5.76 -8.16
C ILE A 231 3.01 4.79 -7.05
N GLU A 232 2.18 4.76 -6.01
CA GLU A 232 2.40 3.92 -4.84
C GLU A 232 2.51 2.44 -5.22
N ASP A 233 3.55 1.78 -4.72
CA ASP A 233 3.77 0.34 -4.92
C ASP A 233 2.83 -0.48 -4.03
N GLU A 234 2.38 -1.62 -4.54
CA GLU A 234 1.54 -2.55 -3.78
C GLU A 234 2.32 -3.29 -2.70
N ASP A 235 3.58 -3.62 -2.98
CA ASP A 235 4.37 -4.55 -2.16
C ASP A 235 5.45 -3.84 -1.34
N SER A 236 5.54 -4.19 -0.06
CA SER A 236 6.63 -3.79 0.84
C SER A 236 8.02 -4.33 0.42
N LEU A 237 8.08 -5.18 -0.62
CA LEU A 237 9.31 -5.66 -1.24
C LEU A 237 9.74 -4.83 -2.46
N SER A 238 9.11 -3.68 -2.69
CA SER A 238 9.41 -2.82 -3.84
C SER A 238 10.89 -2.40 -3.88
N GLU A 239 11.40 -2.14 -5.07
CA GLU A 239 12.77 -1.65 -5.28
C GLU A 239 13.00 -0.29 -4.57
N ARG A 240 11.94 0.49 -4.38
CA ARG A 240 11.94 1.76 -3.64
C ARG A 240 12.42 1.58 -2.19
N ILE A 241 11.95 0.53 -1.51
CA ILE A 241 12.31 0.22 -0.11
C ILE A 241 13.70 -0.41 -0.01
N SER A 242 14.20 -1.03 -1.07
CA SER A 242 15.50 -1.69 -1.11
C SER A 242 16.63 -0.84 -1.69
N GLY A 243 16.30 0.29 -2.33
CA GLY A 243 17.27 1.20 -2.93
C GLY A 243 18.13 1.93 -1.91
N ARG A 244 19.45 2.08 -2.18
CA ARG A 244 20.31 3.00 -1.42
C ARG A 244 20.11 4.40 -1.99
N SER A 245 19.42 5.28 -1.26
CA SER A 245 19.40 6.69 -1.62
C SER A 245 20.63 7.42 -1.04
N GLU A 246 21.23 8.31 -1.81
CA GLU A 246 22.27 9.21 -1.29
C GLU A 246 21.67 10.12 -0.23
N VAL A 247 22.43 10.33 0.85
CA VAL A 247 22.04 11.25 1.91
C VAL A 247 22.12 12.69 1.37
N LYS A 248 20.98 13.36 1.39
CA LYS A 248 20.84 14.76 0.97
C LYS A 248 20.96 15.72 2.17
N LEU A 249 20.46 16.92 1.99
CA LEU A 249 20.52 18.00 3.00
C LEU A 249 19.79 17.63 4.30
N ILE A 250 18.62 17.02 4.19
CA ILE A 250 17.84 16.43 5.28
C ILE A 250 17.77 14.92 5.07
N ASP A 251 18.07 14.17 6.10
CA ASP A 251 18.10 12.72 6.11
C ASP A 251 17.04 12.16 7.05
N ILE A 252 16.03 11.53 6.48
CA ILE A 252 14.95 10.86 7.21
C ILE A 252 15.15 9.35 7.08
N ALA A 253 15.35 8.67 8.21
CA ALA A 253 15.52 7.23 8.26
C ALA A 253 14.25 6.55 8.78
N VAL A 254 13.61 5.75 7.95
CA VAL A 254 12.51 4.86 8.34
C VAL A 254 13.11 3.51 8.72
N VAL A 255 12.84 3.05 9.93
CA VAL A 255 13.31 1.75 10.39
C VAL A 255 12.48 0.65 9.72
N ARG A 256 13.10 -0.10 8.81
CA ARG A 256 12.45 -1.19 8.11
C ARG A 256 12.35 -2.42 9.03
N ILE A 257 11.30 -2.46 9.83
CA ILE A 257 10.95 -3.59 10.68
C ILE A 257 10.39 -4.76 9.85
N PRO A 258 10.47 -6.01 10.31
CA PRO A 258 10.12 -7.19 9.50
C PRO A 258 8.69 -7.22 8.96
N ARG A 259 7.73 -6.69 9.73
CA ARG A 259 6.31 -6.67 9.34
C ARG A 259 5.77 -5.25 9.18
N MET A 260 6.63 -4.37 8.64
CA MET A 260 6.27 -3.00 8.33
C MET A 260 4.98 -2.95 7.49
N SER A 261 4.05 -2.09 7.88
CA SER A 261 2.81 -1.84 7.17
C SER A 261 2.65 -0.35 6.87
N ASN A 262 1.83 -0.04 5.88
CA ASN A 262 1.46 1.33 5.51
C ASN A 262 2.68 2.26 5.29
N TYR A 263 3.73 1.73 4.67
CA TYR A 263 4.95 2.48 4.38
C TYR A 263 4.73 3.68 3.44
N THR A 264 3.60 3.70 2.76
CA THR A 264 3.18 4.81 1.89
C THR A 264 2.97 6.12 2.65
N ASP A 265 2.77 6.09 3.98
CA ASP A 265 2.68 7.27 4.84
C ASP A 265 3.88 8.22 4.72
N PHE A 266 5.03 7.73 4.23
CA PHE A 266 6.27 8.49 4.21
C PHE A 266 6.65 9.01 2.82
N ASN A 267 5.93 8.61 1.76
CA ASN A 267 6.26 8.95 0.37
C ASN A 267 6.28 10.46 0.12
N VAL A 268 5.48 11.23 0.84
CA VAL A 268 5.43 12.69 0.71
C VAL A 268 6.80 13.35 0.93
N PHE A 269 7.66 12.77 1.77
CA PHE A 269 9.01 13.32 2.02
C PHE A 269 9.96 13.15 0.83
N GLU A 270 9.76 12.13 -0.02
CA GLU A 270 10.58 11.93 -1.22
C GLU A 270 10.38 13.03 -2.26
N LEU A 271 9.21 13.67 -2.24
CA LEU A 271 8.84 14.73 -3.17
C LEU A 271 9.49 16.08 -2.82
N ILE A 272 10.01 16.23 -1.59
CA ILE A 272 10.59 17.49 -1.13
C ILE A 272 12.05 17.57 -1.59
N PRO A 273 12.43 18.55 -2.43
CA PRO A 273 13.82 18.71 -2.86
C PRO A 273 14.79 18.80 -1.70
N GLY A 274 15.90 18.11 -1.78
CA GLY A 274 16.94 18.13 -0.73
C GLY A 274 16.66 17.20 0.46
N VAL A 275 15.57 16.45 0.46
CA VAL A 275 15.27 15.40 1.44
C VAL A 275 15.67 14.03 0.90
N SER A 276 16.29 13.21 1.72
CA SER A 276 16.47 11.77 1.51
C SER A 276 15.58 11.01 2.47
N LEU A 277 14.73 10.13 1.94
CA LEU A 277 13.99 9.12 2.70
C LEU A 277 14.71 7.79 2.52
N ARG A 278 15.15 7.17 3.61
CA ARG A 278 15.91 5.91 3.57
C ARG A 278 15.25 4.87 4.46
N TYR A 279 15.08 3.66 3.93
CA TYR A 279 14.64 2.52 4.71
C TYR A 279 15.87 1.74 5.21
N VAL A 280 16.01 1.61 6.53
CA VAL A 280 17.22 1.08 7.17
C VAL A 280 16.92 -0.19 7.97
N THR A 281 17.77 -1.21 7.84
CA THR A 281 17.59 -2.51 8.50
C THR A 281 18.64 -2.80 9.56
N SER A 282 19.69 -1.98 9.65
CA SER A 282 20.81 -2.16 10.57
C SER A 282 21.26 -0.85 11.20
N VAL A 283 21.88 -0.94 12.37
CA VAL A 283 22.47 0.21 13.07
C VAL A 283 23.49 0.93 12.19
N ARG A 284 24.23 0.20 11.36
CA ARG A 284 25.19 0.80 10.42
C ARG A 284 24.50 1.66 9.36
N GLU A 285 23.38 1.18 8.83
CA GLU A 285 22.60 1.93 7.83
C GLU A 285 21.88 3.13 8.43
N LEU A 286 21.48 3.05 9.71
CA LEU A 286 20.85 4.17 10.42
C LEU A 286 21.73 5.42 10.35
N GLY A 287 23.02 5.30 10.60
CA GLY A 287 23.96 6.42 10.50
C GLY A 287 23.64 7.57 11.46
N GLN A 288 23.54 8.79 10.94
CA GLN A 288 23.24 10.01 11.70
C GLN A 288 22.07 10.79 11.05
N PRO A 289 20.85 10.28 11.11
CA PRO A 289 19.71 10.93 10.48
C PRO A 289 19.28 12.18 11.26
N ASP A 290 18.56 13.07 10.58
CA ASP A 290 17.91 14.23 11.19
C ASP A 290 16.60 13.84 11.89
N MET A 291 15.93 12.83 11.35
CA MET A 291 14.71 12.25 11.89
C MET A 291 14.70 10.74 11.72
N ILE A 292 14.25 10.02 12.73
CA ILE A 292 14.01 8.59 12.71
C ILE A 292 12.51 8.35 12.77
N ILE A 293 11.99 7.53 11.85
CA ILE A 293 10.59 7.11 11.86
C ILE A 293 10.52 5.61 12.20
N ILE A 294 9.69 5.28 13.19
CA ILE A 294 9.31 3.90 13.50
C ILE A 294 7.91 3.71 12.91
N PRO A 295 7.78 2.91 11.84
CA PRO A 295 6.54 2.79 11.08
C PRO A 295 5.49 1.92 11.77
N GLY A 296 4.30 1.85 11.18
CA GLY A 296 3.29 0.88 11.54
C GLY A 296 3.76 -0.56 11.27
N THR A 297 3.20 -1.49 11.99
CA THR A 297 3.51 -2.92 11.85
C THR A 297 2.28 -3.80 12.08
N LYS A 298 2.31 -4.98 11.49
CA LYS A 298 1.30 -6.03 11.73
C LYS A 298 1.58 -6.86 12.99
N ASN A 299 2.75 -6.76 13.59
CA ASN A 299 3.10 -7.48 14.83
C ASN A 299 4.03 -6.61 15.70
N THR A 300 3.43 -5.81 16.56
CA THR A 300 4.13 -4.80 17.37
C THR A 300 5.14 -5.41 18.32
N THR A 301 4.73 -6.42 19.10
CA THR A 301 5.60 -7.05 20.11
C THR A 301 6.74 -7.85 19.45
N GLY A 302 6.45 -8.55 18.35
CA GLY A 302 7.44 -9.29 17.59
C GLY A 302 8.50 -8.39 16.95
N ASP A 303 8.08 -7.28 16.36
CA ASP A 303 8.99 -6.34 15.72
C ASP A 303 9.77 -5.50 16.77
N LEU A 304 9.17 -5.18 17.93
CA LEU A 304 9.90 -4.58 19.05
C LEU A 304 11.01 -5.53 19.58
N LYS A 305 10.72 -6.82 19.66
CA LYS A 305 11.73 -7.83 20.00
C LYS A 305 12.86 -7.86 18.98
N TRP A 306 12.55 -7.77 17.69
CA TRP A 306 13.55 -7.67 16.63
C TRP A 306 14.42 -6.42 16.78
N LEU A 307 13.82 -5.23 17.07
CA LEU A 307 14.57 -4.00 17.33
C LEU A 307 15.59 -4.16 18.47
N ARG A 308 15.24 -4.87 19.52
CA ARG A 308 16.14 -5.20 20.65
C ARG A 308 17.27 -6.11 20.22
N GLN A 309 16.94 -7.21 19.56
CA GLN A 309 17.90 -8.22 19.13
C GLN A 309 18.90 -7.69 18.08
N SER A 310 18.47 -6.81 17.20
CA SER A 310 19.32 -6.17 16.18
C SER A 310 20.17 -5.03 16.71
N GLY A 311 19.95 -4.59 17.96
CA GLY A 311 20.58 -3.40 18.55
C GLY A 311 20.02 -2.08 18.07
N MET A 312 18.99 -2.11 17.22
CA MET A 312 18.36 -0.90 16.65
C MET A 312 17.68 -0.07 17.75
N GLU A 313 17.00 -0.69 18.73
CA GLU A 313 16.40 0.01 19.86
C GLU A 313 17.43 0.85 20.62
N ALA A 314 18.59 0.27 20.96
CA ALA A 314 19.64 1.00 21.67
C ALA A 314 20.19 2.18 20.84
N ALA A 315 20.31 2.03 19.54
CA ALA A 315 20.71 3.10 18.64
C ALA A 315 19.66 4.23 18.59
N ILE A 316 18.37 3.89 18.47
CA ILE A 316 17.26 4.87 18.48
C ILE A 316 17.25 5.64 19.81
N LEU A 317 17.36 4.95 20.96
CA LEU A 317 17.42 5.59 22.28
C LEU A 317 18.60 6.54 22.40
N LYS A 318 19.77 6.16 21.89
CA LYS A 318 20.97 7.02 21.86
C LYS A 318 20.71 8.29 21.02
N HIS A 319 20.10 8.14 19.84
CA HIS A 319 19.77 9.25 18.96
C HIS A 319 18.74 10.18 19.61
N ALA A 320 17.66 9.66 20.19
CA ALA A 320 16.64 10.44 20.90
C ALA A 320 17.26 11.26 22.02
N ASN A 321 18.10 10.67 22.87
CA ASN A 321 18.80 11.35 23.97
C ASN A 321 19.82 12.38 23.49
N SER A 322 20.27 12.29 22.24
CA SER A 322 21.13 13.29 21.58
C SER A 322 20.32 14.41 20.92
N GLY A 323 18.99 14.33 20.95
CA GLY A 323 18.10 15.34 20.39
C GLY A 323 17.66 15.07 18.95
N THR A 324 18.01 13.92 18.34
CA THR A 324 17.45 13.52 17.04
C THR A 324 15.92 13.34 17.18
N VAL A 325 15.17 13.78 16.19
CA VAL A 325 13.72 13.61 16.20
C VAL A 325 13.38 12.13 16.01
N VAL A 326 12.46 11.62 16.83
CA VAL A 326 11.90 10.27 16.68
C VAL A 326 10.39 10.40 16.53
N PHE A 327 9.82 9.79 15.49
CA PHE A 327 8.39 9.79 15.21
C PHE A 327 7.88 8.35 15.07
N GLY A 328 6.89 7.98 15.87
CA GLY A 328 6.24 6.67 15.80
C GLY A 328 4.86 6.76 15.14
N VAL A 329 4.56 5.85 14.21
CA VAL A 329 3.24 5.74 13.59
C VAL A 329 2.63 4.39 13.95
N CYS A 330 1.39 4.38 14.45
CA CYS A 330 0.61 3.19 14.78
C CYS A 330 1.40 2.21 15.69
N GLY A 331 1.81 1.05 15.21
CA GLY A 331 2.65 0.12 15.98
C GLY A 331 3.97 0.76 16.47
N GLY A 332 4.58 1.62 15.65
CA GLY A 332 5.76 2.40 16.05
C GLY A 332 5.47 3.36 17.21
N TYR A 333 4.30 3.98 17.24
CA TYR A 333 3.86 4.80 18.37
C TYR A 333 3.74 3.97 19.65
N GLN A 334 3.10 2.79 19.58
CA GLN A 334 2.98 1.87 20.70
C GLN A 334 4.36 1.45 21.25
N MET A 335 5.33 1.16 20.37
CA MET A 335 6.69 0.75 20.75
C MET A 335 7.43 1.84 21.54
N LEU A 336 7.14 3.12 21.31
CA LEU A 336 7.76 4.25 22.01
C LEU A 336 7.32 4.38 23.46
N GLY A 337 6.21 3.73 23.86
CA GLY A 337 5.62 3.77 25.19
C GLY A 337 6.41 3.08 26.28
N LYS A 338 5.86 3.07 27.50
CA LYS A 338 6.42 2.39 28.66
C LYS A 338 6.21 0.89 28.59
N GLN A 339 5.00 0.46 28.19
CA GLN A 339 4.64 -0.96 28.08
C GLN A 339 3.51 -1.20 27.07
N ILE A 340 3.49 -2.43 26.57
CA ILE A 340 2.44 -2.97 25.73
C ILE A 340 1.89 -4.21 26.43
N SER A 341 0.60 -4.20 26.76
CA SER A 341 -0.13 -5.32 27.38
C SER A 341 -0.93 -6.04 26.29
N ASP A 342 -0.76 -7.35 26.18
CA ASP A 342 -1.53 -8.23 25.31
C ASP A 342 -2.21 -9.31 26.17
N PRO A 343 -3.38 -9.01 26.76
CA PRO A 343 -4.06 -9.93 27.66
C PRO A 343 -4.58 -11.19 26.98
N TYR A 344 -4.72 -11.20 25.66
CA TYR A 344 -5.26 -12.31 24.90
C TYR A 344 -4.19 -13.10 24.14
N GLY A 345 -2.95 -12.56 24.04
CA GLY A 345 -1.86 -13.18 23.30
C GLY A 345 -2.12 -13.29 21.79
N GLU A 346 -2.88 -12.32 21.26
CA GLU A 346 -3.21 -12.29 19.82
C GLU A 346 -2.08 -11.74 18.98
N GLU A 347 -1.32 -10.79 19.52
CA GLU A 347 -0.27 -10.08 18.79
C GLU A 347 0.93 -10.99 18.48
N ASP A 348 1.33 -11.84 19.41
CA ASP A 348 2.41 -12.81 19.21
C ASP A 348 1.90 -14.19 18.76
N GLY A 349 0.60 -14.39 18.68
CA GLY A 349 -0.07 -15.63 18.27
C GLY A 349 0.09 -16.79 19.27
N THR A 350 0.51 -16.50 20.52
CA THR A 350 0.71 -17.55 21.53
C THR A 350 -0.58 -17.90 22.29
N GLY A 351 -1.61 -17.05 22.24
CA GLY A 351 -2.84 -17.17 23.03
C GLY A 351 -2.62 -17.03 24.54
N LYS A 352 -1.48 -16.45 24.96
CA LYS A 352 -1.14 -16.25 26.37
C LYS A 352 -0.94 -14.78 26.66
N ALA A 353 -1.54 -14.32 27.78
CA ALA A 353 -1.35 -12.97 28.26
C ALA A 353 0.16 -12.63 28.40
N ASN A 354 0.52 -11.47 27.89
CA ASN A 354 1.89 -11.01 27.84
C ASN A 354 1.95 -9.49 28.11
N ILE A 355 3.01 -9.04 28.77
CA ILE A 355 3.36 -7.63 28.92
C ILE A 355 4.78 -7.44 28.40
N THR A 356 4.91 -6.60 27.40
CA THR A 356 6.19 -6.28 26.78
C THR A 356 6.59 -4.86 27.16
N PRO A 357 7.74 -4.63 27.81
CA PRO A 357 8.26 -3.28 28.04
C PRO A 357 8.46 -2.55 26.70
N GLY A 358 8.04 -1.30 26.60
CA GLY A 358 8.31 -0.43 25.47
C GLY A 358 9.71 0.21 25.52
N MET A 359 9.94 1.22 24.69
CA MET A 359 11.20 1.98 24.68
C MET A 359 11.27 3.05 25.78
N GLY A 360 10.14 3.42 26.41
CA GLY A 360 10.06 4.41 27.46
C GLY A 360 10.36 5.85 27.03
N LEU A 361 10.20 6.17 25.75
CA LEU A 361 10.39 7.52 25.22
C LEU A 361 9.15 8.39 25.30
N LEU A 362 7.96 7.78 25.34
CA LEU A 362 6.67 8.44 25.57
C LEU A 362 6.01 7.95 26.86
N GLU A 363 5.28 8.81 27.52
CA GLU A 363 4.50 8.47 28.73
C GLU A 363 3.15 7.84 28.36
N ILE A 364 3.21 6.74 27.62
CA ILE A 364 2.03 6.01 27.17
C ILE A 364 2.09 4.55 27.57
N GLU A 365 0.91 3.96 27.80
CA GLU A 365 0.74 2.53 28.00
C GLU A 365 -0.35 2.02 27.06
N THR A 366 -0.04 0.94 26.34
CA THR A 366 -0.96 0.37 25.36
C THR A 366 -1.49 -0.98 25.84
N THR A 367 -2.79 -1.19 25.74
CA THR A 367 -3.44 -2.48 25.99
C THR A 367 -4.16 -2.93 24.71
N PHE A 368 -3.82 -4.12 24.20
CA PHE A 368 -4.53 -4.72 23.07
C PHE A 368 -5.91 -5.18 23.46
N ILE A 369 -6.88 -4.94 22.59
CA ILE A 369 -8.27 -5.37 22.72
C ILE A 369 -8.68 -6.18 21.49
N GLU A 370 -9.66 -7.07 21.65
CA GLU A 370 -10.17 -7.92 20.56
C GLU A 370 -10.75 -7.12 19.39
N LYS A 371 -11.41 -5.99 19.68
CA LYS A 371 -12.06 -5.18 18.66
C LYS A 371 -11.07 -4.20 18.03
N LYS A 372 -10.79 -4.39 16.75
CA LYS A 372 -9.98 -3.48 15.95
C LYS A 372 -10.70 -2.15 15.71
N ARG A 373 -10.01 -1.04 15.88
CA ARG A 373 -10.48 0.28 15.48
C ARG A 373 -10.11 0.53 14.03
N THR A 374 -11.11 0.79 13.19
CA THR A 374 -10.95 1.11 11.77
C THR A 374 -11.84 2.31 11.46
N ILE A 375 -11.25 3.49 11.25
CA ILE A 375 -12.02 4.72 11.11
C ILE A 375 -11.25 5.75 10.28
N GLN A 376 -11.97 6.45 9.37
CA GLN A 376 -11.46 7.68 8.77
C GLN A 376 -11.71 8.86 9.69
N MET A 377 -10.75 9.75 9.76
CA MET A 377 -10.80 10.88 10.68
C MET A 377 -10.31 12.18 10.07
N ALA A 378 -10.85 13.27 10.59
CA ALA A 378 -10.40 14.62 10.37
C ALA A 378 -10.07 15.28 11.72
N GLY A 379 -9.15 16.22 11.70
CA GLY A 379 -8.80 16.93 12.93
C GLY A 379 -7.75 18.00 12.66
N LYS A 380 -7.00 18.27 13.69
CA LYS A 380 -5.88 19.21 13.66
C LYS A 380 -4.80 18.79 14.64
N PHE A 381 -3.58 19.20 14.39
CA PHE A 381 -2.55 19.17 15.41
C PHE A 381 -2.96 20.00 16.60
N GLY A 382 -2.79 19.45 17.81
CA GLY A 382 -3.00 20.14 19.07
C GLY A 382 -1.94 21.21 19.32
N GLN A 383 -1.59 21.45 20.57
CA GLN A 383 -0.48 22.30 20.93
C GLN A 383 0.81 21.50 20.86
N VAL A 384 1.43 21.47 19.68
CA VAL A 384 2.69 20.77 19.44
C VAL A 384 3.85 21.54 20.07
N GLN A 385 4.67 20.84 20.83
CA GLN A 385 5.82 21.40 21.51
C GLN A 385 7.12 21.07 20.77
N GLY A 386 8.23 21.67 21.23
CA GLY A 386 9.55 21.39 20.70
C GLY A 386 9.76 21.85 19.27
N ILE A 387 10.55 21.10 18.53
CA ILE A 387 10.98 21.47 17.17
C ILE A 387 9.81 21.58 16.19
N PHE A 388 8.75 20.80 16.39
CA PHE A 388 7.57 20.75 15.49
C PHE A 388 6.44 21.70 15.91
N SER A 389 6.68 22.66 16.78
CA SER A 389 5.67 23.64 17.24
C SER A 389 4.91 24.35 16.12
N ALA A 390 5.54 24.51 14.95
CA ALA A 390 4.91 25.10 13.76
C ALA A 390 3.77 24.24 13.15
N LEU A 391 3.61 22.99 13.59
CA LEU A 391 2.47 22.15 13.20
C LEU A 391 1.18 22.49 13.96
N SER A 392 1.27 23.18 15.11
CA SER A 392 0.11 23.50 15.96
C SER A 392 -1.04 24.11 15.16
N GLY A 393 -2.22 23.53 15.28
CA GLY A 393 -3.44 24.00 14.64
C GLY A 393 -3.58 23.67 13.17
N LEU A 394 -2.56 23.07 12.51
CA LEU A 394 -2.69 22.63 11.11
C LEU A 394 -3.74 21.51 11.00
N PRO A 395 -4.61 21.57 9.97
CA PRO A 395 -5.56 20.49 9.72
C PRO A 395 -4.85 19.21 9.30
N LEU A 396 -5.40 18.07 9.71
CA LEU A 396 -4.98 16.76 9.27
C LEU A 396 -6.19 15.90 8.91
N TYR A 397 -5.95 14.99 7.98
CA TYR A 397 -6.88 13.96 7.54
C TYR A 397 -6.14 12.63 7.51
N GLY A 398 -6.84 11.56 7.79
CA GLY A 398 -6.22 10.25 7.76
C GLY A 398 -7.16 9.16 8.23
N TYR A 399 -6.59 8.06 8.66
CA TYR A 399 -7.36 6.94 9.19
C TYR A 399 -6.59 6.24 10.30
N GLU A 400 -7.32 5.60 11.21
CA GLU A 400 -6.76 4.71 12.22
C GLU A 400 -7.11 3.26 11.90
N ILE A 401 -6.13 2.38 12.15
CA ILE A 401 -6.27 0.94 11.96
C ILE A 401 -5.42 0.18 12.98
N HIS A 402 -5.95 -0.03 14.19
CA HIS A 402 -5.21 -0.67 15.28
C HIS A 402 -6.13 -1.40 16.26
N SER A 403 -5.55 -2.34 17.02
CA SER A 403 -6.27 -3.07 18.08
C SER A 403 -5.91 -2.59 19.48
N GLY A 404 -4.89 -1.75 19.64
CA GLY A 404 -4.45 -1.23 20.94
C GLY A 404 -5.24 0.01 21.37
N VAL A 405 -5.59 0.09 22.63
CA VAL A 405 -6.02 1.31 23.29
C VAL A 405 -4.85 1.86 24.08
N THR A 406 -4.52 3.14 23.87
CA THR A 406 -3.36 3.77 24.49
C THR A 406 -3.83 4.86 25.46
N GLU A 407 -3.37 4.74 26.70
CA GLU A 407 -3.53 5.75 27.74
C GLU A 407 -2.33 6.70 27.74
N PHE A 408 -2.57 7.98 27.84
CA PHE A 408 -1.53 9.03 27.87
C PHE A 408 -2.05 10.27 28.62
N PRO A 409 -1.16 11.13 29.16
CA PRO A 409 -1.52 12.42 29.75
C PRO A 409 -2.13 13.34 28.67
N GLU A 410 -3.34 13.83 28.86
CA GLU A 410 -4.08 14.60 27.87
C GLU A 410 -3.37 15.89 27.46
N GLU A 411 -2.61 16.51 28.38
CA GLU A 411 -1.80 17.69 28.10
C GLU A 411 -0.61 17.42 27.15
N LYS A 412 -0.28 16.14 26.92
CA LYS A 412 0.76 15.71 25.97
C LYS A 412 0.17 15.24 24.63
N ALA A 413 -1.12 15.38 24.40
CA ALA A 413 -1.75 15.02 23.15
C ALA A 413 -1.09 15.71 21.96
N LEU A 414 -0.86 14.95 20.86
CA LEU A 414 -0.29 15.47 19.63
C LEU A 414 -1.36 16.07 18.73
N THR A 415 -2.51 15.44 18.67
CA THR A 415 -3.61 15.79 17.77
C THR A 415 -4.95 15.85 18.49
N SER A 416 -5.92 16.45 17.83
CA SER A 416 -7.32 16.50 18.22
C SER A 416 -8.15 16.11 17.00
N ILE A 417 -8.79 14.96 17.05
CA ILE A 417 -9.39 14.28 15.90
C ILE A 417 -10.85 13.87 16.18
N SER A 418 -11.62 13.72 15.10
CA SER A 418 -12.97 13.17 15.13
C SER A 418 -13.25 12.30 13.91
N PRO A 419 -14.13 11.30 14.00
CA PRO A 419 -14.60 10.53 12.86
C PRO A 419 -15.21 11.43 11.78
N ILE A 420 -14.96 11.16 10.50
CA ILE A 420 -15.49 11.96 9.38
C ILE A 420 -16.97 11.66 9.14
N HIS A 421 -17.38 10.39 9.26
CA HIS A 421 -18.69 9.90 8.84
C HIS A 421 -19.63 9.55 9.99
N GLU A 422 -19.21 9.78 11.23
CA GLU A 422 -20.01 9.60 12.43
C GLU A 422 -20.09 10.92 13.18
N ASN A 423 -21.21 11.18 13.87
CA ASN A 423 -21.29 12.28 14.83
C ASN A 423 -20.47 11.93 16.07
N GLY A 424 -19.14 11.85 15.89
CA GLY A 424 -18.21 11.49 16.93
C GLY A 424 -17.73 12.71 17.70
N GLU A 425 -17.47 12.51 18.99
CA GLU A 425 -16.83 13.51 19.83
C GLU A 425 -15.39 13.75 19.37
N ILE A 426 -14.94 15.00 19.53
CA ILE A 426 -13.53 15.35 19.35
C ILE A 426 -12.75 14.68 20.47
N MET A 427 -11.73 13.93 20.12
CA MET A 427 -10.86 13.24 21.06
C MET A 427 -9.39 13.65 20.90
N ALA A 428 -8.68 13.69 22.01
CA ALA A 428 -7.24 13.81 22.03
C ALA A 428 -6.62 12.50 21.50
N GLU A 429 -5.58 12.61 20.69
CA GLU A 429 -4.91 11.45 20.10
C GLU A 429 -3.41 11.71 19.97
N GLY A 430 -2.64 10.61 19.97
CA GLY A 430 -1.20 10.68 19.90
C GLY A 430 -0.55 11.27 21.15
N SER A 431 0.77 11.30 21.17
CA SER A 431 1.51 11.85 22.30
C SER A 431 2.85 12.42 21.87
N GLN A 432 3.39 13.31 22.71
CA GLN A 432 4.69 13.95 22.49
C GLN A 432 5.51 14.01 23.78
N ASN A 433 6.82 13.95 23.66
CA ASN A 433 7.76 14.17 24.73
C ASN A 433 8.91 15.04 24.23
N THR A 434 8.99 16.26 24.74
CA THR A 434 9.99 17.25 24.36
C THR A 434 10.81 17.72 25.58
N GLU A 435 10.84 16.92 26.62
CA GLU A 435 11.58 17.23 27.85
C GLU A 435 13.09 17.15 27.64
N GLY A 436 13.81 18.11 28.16
CA GLY A 436 15.28 18.17 28.03
C GLY A 436 15.73 18.27 26.57
N LYS A 437 16.37 17.24 26.04
CA LYS A 437 16.81 17.15 24.64
C LYS A 437 15.89 16.30 23.77
N LEU A 438 14.85 15.71 24.34
CA LEU A 438 13.96 14.82 23.58
C LEU A 438 13.11 15.61 22.57
N ASN A 439 12.89 14.99 21.42
CA ASN A 439 11.98 15.42 20.38
C ASN A 439 11.28 14.16 19.86
N VAL A 440 10.35 13.64 20.65
CA VAL A 440 9.66 12.37 20.38
C VAL A 440 8.18 12.63 20.18
N TYR A 441 7.63 12.11 19.11
CA TYR A 441 6.23 12.26 18.73
C TYR A 441 5.66 10.92 18.28
N GLY A 442 4.37 10.73 18.44
CA GLY A 442 3.73 9.52 17.96
C GLY A 442 2.22 9.68 17.84
N THR A 443 1.64 8.95 16.88
CA THR A 443 0.21 8.98 16.55
C THR A 443 -0.25 7.64 15.98
N TYR A 444 -1.55 7.35 16.10
CA TYR A 444 -2.19 6.26 15.36
C TYR A 444 -2.57 6.64 13.93
N VAL A 445 -2.62 7.94 13.62
CA VAL A 445 -3.12 8.43 12.34
C VAL A 445 -2.17 8.07 11.22
N HIS A 446 -2.62 7.22 10.30
CA HIS A 446 -2.00 6.99 9.00
C HIS A 446 -2.35 8.14 8.05
N GLY A 447 -1.40 8.53 7.17
CA GLY A 447 -1.53 9.72 6.33
C GLY A 447 -1.27 11.04 7.07
N VAL A 448 -0.74 11.01 8.31
CA VAL A 448 -0.48 12.20 9.14
C VAL A 448 0.42 13.23 8.47
N PHE A 449 1.26 12.81 7.53
CA PHE A 449 2.19 13.69 6.79
C PHE A 449 1.63 14.23 5.47
N ASP A 450 0.50 13.68 4.98
CA ASP A 450 -0.04 13.97 3.64
C ASP A 450 -0.81 15.30 3.56
N GLY A 451 -1.16 15.89 4.72
CA GLY A 451 -1.88 17.17 4.78
C GLY A 451 -1.05 18.33 4.23
N ASP A 452 -1.74 19.32 3.67
CA ASP A 452 -1.13 20.47 3.02
C ASP A 452 -0.10 21.17 3.92
N GLY A 453 1.16 21.14 3.49
CA GLY A 453 2.28 21.82 4.14
C GLY A 453 2.84 21.12 5.38
N ILE A 454 2.28 20.02 5.86
CA ILE A 454 2.76 19.33 7.09
C ILE A 454 4.19 18.84 6.88
N ALA A 455 4.44 18.04 5.84
CA ALA A 455 5.78 17.52 5.55
C ALA A 455 6.80 18.64 5.30
N VAL A 456 6.39 19.71 4.63
CA VAL A 456 7.23 20.90 4.39
C VAL A 456 7.62 21.56 5.70
N LYS A 457 6.68 21.79 6.63
CA LYS A 457 6.99 22.38 7.95
C LYS A 457 7.88 21.50 8.82
N ILE A 458 7.73 20.18 8.73
CA ILE A 458 8.65 19.24 9.37
C ILE A 458 10.06 19.41 8.82
N VAL A 459 10.23 19.47 7.50
CA VAL A 459 11.54 19.66 6.85
C VAL A 459 12.12 21.03 7.16
N GLU A 460 11.32 22.11 7.17
CA GLU A 460 11.75 23.45 7.59
C GLU A 460 12.29 23.46 9.03
N ALA A 461 11.60 22.77 9.94
CA ALA A 461 12.03 22.66 11.33
C ALA A 461 13.36 21.88 11.47
N LEU A 462 13.54 20.80 10.70
CA LEU A 462 14.80 20.04 10.67
C LEU A 462 15.95 20.87 10.08
N LEU A 463 15.70 21.68 9.04
CA LEU A 463 16.67 22.60 8.46
C LEU A 463 17.08 23.69 9.46
N ALA A 464 16.10 24.31 10.13
CA ALA A 464 16.35 25.33 11.15
C ALA A 464 17.23 24.80 12.28
N LYS A 465 17.02 23.55 12.71
CA LYS A 465 17.88 22.87 13.69
C LYS A 465 19.32 22.73 13.21
N LYS A 466 19.56 22.59 11.90
CA LYS A 466 20.90 22.59 11.28
C LYS A 466 21.45 24.00 11.00
N GLY A 467 20.74 25.05 11.40
CA GLY A 467 21.11 26.43 11.09
C GLY A 467 21.03 26.78 9.60
N LYS A 468 20.20 26.07 8.85
CA LYS A 468 19.99 26.24 7.39
C LYS A 468 18.58 26.76 7.12
N LYS A 469 18.43 27.43 5.99
CA LYS A 469 17.12 27.85 5.46
C LYS A 469 16.97 27.24 4.07
N MET A 470 15.79 26.81 3.72
CA MET A 470 15.45 26.48 2.33
C MET A 470 14.88 27.74 1.68
N GLU A 471 15.64 28.32 0.74
CA GLU A 471 15.21 29.53 0.04
C GLU A 471 14.12 29.30 -1.00
N ASP A 472 13.85 28.03 -1.40
CA ASP A 472 12.81 27.69 -2.38
C ASP A 472 12.19 26.28 -2.17
N ILE A 473 11.60 26.02 -1.00
CA ILE A 473 10.69 24.86 -0.92
C ILE A 473 9.35 25.29 -1.55
N GLN A 474 9.12 24.87 -2.79
CA GLN A 474 7.78 24.92 -3.34
C GLN A 474 6.89 23.97 -2.54
N THR A 475 5.78 24.49 -2.01
CA THR A 475 4.73 23.63 -1.44
C THR A 475 4.21 22.73 -2.54
N ILE A 476 4.41 21.42 -2.40
CA ILE A 476 3.87 20.43 -3.32
C ILE A 476 2.48 20.07 -2.79
N ASN A 477 1.46 20.35 -3.59
CA ASN A 477 0.14 19.79 -3.35
C ASN A 477 0.19 18.30 -3.73
N PHE A 478 0.23 17.44 -2.72
CA PHE A 478 0.42 15.99 -2.89
C PHE A 478 -0.72 15.36 -3.73
N ALA A 479 -1.97 15.79 -3.50
CA ALA A 479 -3.11 15.28 -4.26
C ALA A 479 -3.03 15.67 -5.75
N GLU A 480 -2.59 16.89 -6.05
CA GLU A 480 -2.39 17.35 -7.43
C GLU A 480 -1.24 16.60 -8.09
N TYR A 481 -0.12 16.40 -7.38
CA TYR A 481 1.01 15.61 -7.87
C TYR A 481 0.59 14.18 -8.22
N LYS A 482 -0.16 13.50 -7.34
CA LYS A 482 -0.69 12.16 -7.62
C LYS A 482 -1.54 12.12 -8.88
N ARG A 483 -2.46 13.10 -9.04
CA ARG A 483 -3.28 13.20 -10.25
C ARG A 483 -2.45 13.33 -11.52
N GLN A 484 -1.41 14.16 -11.50
CA GLN A 484 -0.48 14.30 -12.63
C GLN A 484 0.25 12.98 -12.94
N GLN A 485 0.64 12.20 -11.92
CA GLN A 485 1.28 10.89 -12.12
C GLN A 485 0.31 9.89 -12.80
N TYR A 486 -0.97 9.91 -12.44
CA TYR A 486 -1.99 9.09 -13.12
C TYR A 486 -2.22 9.53 -14.57
N ASP A 487 -2.15 10.83 -14.87
CA ASP A 487 -2.28 11.34 -16.24
C ASP A 487 -1.06 10.93 -17.08
N ILE A 488 0.16 11.05 -16.56
CA ILE A 488 1.39 10.57 -17.22
C ILE A 488 1.29 9.05 -17.51
N LEU A 489 0.76 8.27 -16.56
CA LEU A 489 0.54 6.84 -16.77
C LEU A 489 -0.46 6.58 -17.90
N ALA A 490 -1.59 7.30 -17.93
CA ALA A 490 -2.60 7.16 -18.97
C ALA A 490 -2.05 7.52 -20.36
N ASP A 491 -1.29 8.60 -20.47
CA ASP A 491 -0.63 9.02 -21.71
C ASP A 491 0.32 7.92 -22.19
N SER A 492 1.13 7.35 -21.30
CA SER A 492 2.03 6.25 -21.64
C SER A 492 1.28 4.99 -22.10
N ILE A 493 0.13 4.67 -21.51
CA ILE A 493 -0.76 3.59 -21.97
C ILE A 493 -1.25 3.87 -23.38
N ARG A 494 -1.74 5.08 -23.66
CA ARG A 494 -2.26 5.47 -24.98
C ARG A 494 -1.18 5.44 -26.09
N GLU A 495 0.02 5.88 -25.77
CA GLU A 495 1.12 5.94 -26.72
C GLU A 495 1.68 4.56 -27.11
N ASN A 496 1.60 3.57 -26.20
CA ASN A 496 2.32 2.31 -26.35
C ASN A 496 1.40 1.08 -26.47
N LEU A 497 0.09 1.22 -26.23
CA LEU A 497 -0.88 0.15 -26.46
C LEU A 497 -1.83 0.47 -27.61
N ASP A 498 -2.23 -0.56 -28.33
CA ASP A 498 -3.31 -0.46 -29.32
C ASP A 498 -4.67 -0.33 -28.59
N MET A 499 -4.98 0.91 -28.22
CA MET A 499 -6.23 1.21 -27.51
C MET A 499 -7.46 0.86 -28.33
N LYS A 500 -7.41 0.98 -29.67
CA LYS A 500 -8.51 0.56 -30.52
C LYS A 500 -8.77 -0.94 -30.38
N LYS A 501 -7.72 -1.73 -30.39
CA LYS A 501 -7.82 -3.18 -30.20
C LYS A 501 -8.32 -3.54 -28.80
N ILE A 502 -7.90 -2.82 -27.76
CA ILE A 502 -8.37 -3.03 -26.39
C ILE A 502 -9.87 -2.72 -26.27
N TYR A 503 -10.36 -1.64 -26.90
CA TYR A 503 -11.79 -1.37 -26.97
C TYR A 503 -12.55 -2.43 -27.74
N GLU A 504 -12.04 -2.90 -28.89
CA GLU A 504 -12.64 -4.02 -29.63
C GLU A 504 -12.76 -5.28 -28.76
N ILE A 505 -11.73 -5.63 -28.00
CA ILE A 505 -11.72 -6.75 -27.05
C ILE A 505 -12.79 -6.56 -25.96
N LEU A 506 -12.85 -5.37 -25.37
CA LEU A 506 -13.81 -5.03 -24.32
C LEU A 506 -15.28 -5.11 -24.85
N GLU A 507 -15.50 -4.67 -26.10
CA GLU A 507 -16.81 -4.69 -26.74
C GLU A 507 -17.28 -6.11 -27.12
N ALA A 508 -16.35 -6.90 -27.65
CA ALA A 508 -16.63 -8.27 -28.10
C ALA A 508 -16.90 -9.22 -26.93
N GLY A 509 -16.28 -8.97 -25.75
CA GLY A 509 -16.38 -9.86 -24.61
C GLY A 509 -15.64 -11.19 -24.82
N VAL A 510 -16.17 -12.28 -24.28
CA VAL A 510 -15.58 -13.64 -24.31
C VAL A 510 -16.21 -14.47 -25.41
#